data_f0309271c7f0f61f60cb3d0c5cf9bd0d
#
_entry.id   f0309271c7f0f61f60cb3d0c5cf9bd0d
#
_cell.length_a   1.000
_cell.length_b   1.000
_cell.length_c   1.000
_cell.angle_alpha   90.00
_cell.angle_beta   90.00
_cell.angle_gamma   90.00
#
_symmetry.space_group_name_H-M   'P 1'
#
loop_
_entity.id
_entity.type
_entity.pdbx_description
1 polymer ?
#
loop_
_entity_poly.entity_id
_entity_poly.type
_entity_poly.pdbx_seq_one_letter_code
_entity_poly.pdbx_strand_id
1 'polypeptide(L)'
;MTGFFAGYRTFFRQFREQFETTGAIAPSSRFLAKSMTRFVAARDSASGPVRILEIGPGTGPVTDSIVRLLRPGDVFDLVELNGEFVRILQQRFEMESAWAAVAAQSRIVQMPVQQFVADAPYDFVISGLPLNNFPSALVREITEAYFRLLKPGGVLSYFEYMYVRPLRRLLTFGAERSRIVEIDEILAEHCRRCRIGRDSVRLNLPPAWVQHLRRVS
;
A
#
# COMPACT_ATOMS: atom_id res chain seq x y z
N MET A 1 -3.08 -13.07 22.98
CA MET A 1 -3.14 -12.08 21.88
C MET A 1 -1.96 -11.09 21.83
N THR A 2 -1.29 -10.80 22.93
CA THR A 2 -0.17 -9.82 23.02
C THR A 2 1.13 -10.22 22.33
N GLY A 3 1.45 -11.51 22.19
CA GLY A 3 2.72 -11.97 21.58
C GLY A 3 2.80 -11.83 20.06
N PHE A 4 1.68 -11.91 19.35
CA PHE A 4 1.63 -11.81 17.89
C PHE A 4 1.95 -10.38 17.42
N PHE A 5 1.44 -9.36 18.11
CA PHE A 5 1.69 -7.94 17.81
C PHE A 5 3.12 -7.48 18.15
N ALA A 6 3.76 -8.09 19.15
CA ALA A 6 5.17 -7.81 19.44
C ALA A 6 6.07 -8.24 18.28
N GLY A 7 5.76 -9.38 17.64
CA GLY A 7 6.44 -9.86 16.44
C GLY A 7 6.31 -8.90 15.26
N TYR A 8 5.13 -8.31 15.03
CA TYR A 8 4.89 -7.32 13.97
C TYR A 8 5.69 -6.04 14.18
N ARG A 9 5.65 -5.47 15.38
CA ARG A 9 6.42 -4.24 15.70
C ARG A 9 7.93 -4.48 15.58
N THR A 10 8.40 -5.64 16.01
CA THR A 10 9.82 -6.03 15.88
C THR A 10 10.19 -6.21 14.42
N PHE A 11 9.35 -6.87 13.62
CA PHE A 11 9.56 -7.06 12.19
C PHE A 11 9.60 -5.71 11.44
N PHE A 12 8.64 -4.82 11.68
CA PHE A 12 8.64 -3.49 11.05
C PHE A 12 9.84 -2.65 11.50
N ARG A 13 10.30 -2.79 12.75
CA ARG A 13 11.52 -2.13 13.23
C ARG A 13 12.76 -2.69 12.54
N GLN A 14 12.90 -4.02 12.45
CA GLN A 14 14.03 -4.67 11.77
C GLN A 14 14.01 -4.38 10.26
N PHE A 15 12.84 -4.33 9.66
CA PHE A 15 12.67 -3.94 8.26
C PHE A 15 13.16 -2.50 8.03
N ARG A 16 12.83 -1.58 8.95
CA ARG A 16 13.32 -0.20 8.90
C ARG A 16 14.83 -0.11 9.08
N GLU A 17 15.38 -0.79 10.07
CA GLU A 17 16.83 -0.82 10.32
C GLU A 17 17.60 -1.38 9.13
N GLN A 18 17.10 -2.41 8.47
CA GLN A 18 17.65 -2.90 7.21
C GLN A 18 17.46 -1.91 6.05
N PHE A 19 16.37 -1.16 6.05
CA PHE A 19 16.07 -0.14 5.06
C PHE A 19 17.02 1.06 5.16
N GLU A 20 17.29 1.51 6.37
CA GLU A 20 18.19 2.64 6.65
C GLU A 20 19.67 2.27 6.47
N THR A 21 20.06 1.05 6.82
CA THR A 21 21.46 0.60 6.74
C THR A 21 21.89 0.15 5.36
N THR A 22 20.99 -0.35 4.52
CA THR A 22 21.35 -0.80 3.18
C THR A 22 21.34 0.30 2.13
N GLY A 23 20.79 1.50 2.43
CA GLY A 23 20.70 2.61 1.47
C GLY A 23 19.99 2.23 0.14
N ALA A 24 19.45 1.01 0.09
CA ALA A 24 19.15 0.31 -1.15
C ALA A 24 17.71 0.51 -1.65
N ILE A 25 16.85 1.18 -0.87
CA ILE A 25 15.48 1.44 -1.33
C ILE A 25 15.19 2.93 -1.16
N ALA A 26 15.32 3.65 -2.26
CA ALA A 26 14.86 5.02 -2.35
C ALA A 26 13.36 5.11 -2.04
N PRO A 27 12.87 6.20 -1.44
CA PRO A 27 11.44 6.47 -1.33
C PRO A 27 10.76 6.20 -2.68
N SER A 28 9.52 5.72 -2.67
CA SER A 28 8.76 5.46 -3.90
C SER A 28 8.93 6.60 -4.88
N SER A 29 9.44 6.28 -6.06
CA SER A 29 9.70 7.32 -7.06
C SER A 29 8.37 7.99 -7.49
N ARG A 30 8.46 9.24 -7.98
CA ARG A 30 7.30 9.92 -8.58
C ARG A 30 6.60 9.09 -9.66
N PHE A 31 7.34 8.23 -10.34
CA PHE A 31 6.80 7.33 -11.36
C PHE A 31 6.01 6.18 -10.75
N LEU A 32 6.48 5.63 -9.60
CA LEU A 32 5.75 4.62 -8.86
C LEU A 32 4.46 5.22 -8.27
N ALA A 33 4.56 6.38 -7.62
CA ALA A 33 3.41 7.08 -7.07
C ALA A 33 2.35 7.40 -8.16
N LYS A 34 2.77 7.90 -9.32
CA LYS A 34 1.89 8.16 -10.47
C LYS A 34 1.20 6.89 -10.97
N SER A 35 1.92 5.78 -11.05
CA SER A 35 1.33 4.50 -11.46
C SER A 35 0.33 3.99 -10.43
N MET A 36 0.65 4.04 -9.13
CA MET A 36 -0.23 3.58 -8.06
C MET A 36 -1.53 4.39 -7.98
N THR A 37 -1.48 5.68 -8.30
CA THR A 37 -2.64 6.60 -8.27
C THR A 37 -3.36 6.72 -9.62
N ARG A 38 -2.98 5.94 -10.64
CA ARG A 38 -3.49 6.05 -12.01
C ARG A 38 -5.00 6.02 -12.10
N PHE A 39 -5.67 5.11 -11.37
CA PHE A 39 -7.12 4.98 -11.41
C PHE A 39 -7.85 6.10 -10.66
N VAL A 40 -7.25 6.67 -9.62
CA VAL A 40 -7.75 7.88 -8.97
C VAL A 40 -7.68 9.06 -9.93
N ALA A 41 -6.55 9.20 -10.64
CA ALA A 41 -6.36 10.28 -11.62
C ALA A 41 -7.29 10.15 -12.84
N ALA A 42 -7.61 8.91 -13.25
CA ALA A 42 -8.43 8.63 -14.43
C ALA A 42 -9.95 8.62 -14.14
N ARG A 43 -10.37 8.91 -12.89
CA ARG A 43 -11.79 9.00 -12.58
C ARG A 43 -12.47 10.12 -13.37
N ASP A 44 -13.70 9.87 -13.81
CA ASP A 44 -14.49 10.88 -14.53
C ASP A 44 -14.61 12.18 -13.70
N SER A 45 -14.53 13.31 -14.38
CA SER A 45 -14.75 14.62 -13.77
C SER A 45 -16.19 14.80 -13.25
N ALA A 46 -17.15 14.13 -13.88
CA ALA A 46 -18.55 14.11 -13.48
C ALA A 46 -18.87 13.12 -12.34
N SER A 47 -17.91 12.23 -11.96
CA SER A 47 -18.13 11.34 -10.82
C SER A 47 -18.27 12.14 -9.52
N GLY A 48 -19.20 11.73 -8.67
CA GLY A 48 -19.35 12.25 -7.32
C GLY A 48 -18.11 12.01 -6.45
N PRO A 49 -18.17 12.46 -5.18
CA PRO A 49 -17.10 12.22 -4.20
C PRO A 49 -16.77 10.75 -4.05
N VAL A 50 -15.50 10.44 -3.86
CA VAL A 50 -14.98 9.09 -3.68
C VAL A 50 -14.28 8.92 -2.33
N ARG A 51 -14.19 7.68 -1.88
CA ARG A 51 -13.42 7.31 -0.69
C ARG A 51 -12.13 6.62 -1.10
N ILE A 52 -11.00 7.13 -0.61
CA ILE A 52 -9.67 6.62 -0.91
C ILE A 52 -9.02 6.17 0.40
N LEU A 53 -8.41 5.00 0.40
CA LEU A 53 -7.62 4.48 1.51
C LEU A 53 -6.18 4.26 1.04
N GLU A 54 -5.23 4.84 1.76
CA GLU A 54 -3.82 4.51 1.62
C GLU A 54 -3.36 3.66 2.80
N ILE A 55 -2.71 2.52 2.51
CA ILE A 55 -2.22 1.58 3.51
C ILE A 55 -0.71 1.54 3.44
N GLY A 56 -0.06 1.82 4.59
CA GLY A 56 1.39 1.91 4.69
C GLY A 56 1.97 3.09 3.90
N PRO A 57 1.49 4.33 4.12
CA PRO A 57 2.01 5.53 3.45
C PRO A 57 3.48 5.80 3.74
N GLY A 58 4.02 5.32 4.87
CA GLY A 58 5.38 5.60 5.29
C GLY A 58 5.61 7.09 5.48
N THR A 59 6.61 7.65 4.79
CA THR A 59 6.89 9.10 4.79
C THR A 59 6.03 9.90 3.80
N GLY A 60 5.10 9.24 3.09
CA GLY A 60 4.11 9.88 2.24
C GLY A 60 4.47 10.17 0.78
N PRO A 61 5.36 9.41 0.12
CA PRO A 61 5.69 9.68 -1.29
C PRO A 61 4.53 9.41 -2.25
N VAL A 62 3.66 8.43 -1.93
CA VAL A 62 2.44 8.16 -2.71
C VAL A 62 1.31 9.07 -2.25
N THR A 63 1.22 9.35 -0.95
CA THR A 63 0.32 10.34 -0.37
C THR A 63 0.42 11.68 -1.08
N ASP A 64 1.65 12.16 -1.39
CA ASP A 64 1.86 13.41 -2.11
C ASP A 64 1.16 13.45 -3.48
N SER A 65 1.08 12.31 -4.16
CA SER A 65 0.32 12.18 -5.40
C SER A 65 -1.20 12.13 -5.15
N ILE A 66 -1.64 11.49 -4.06
CA ILE A 66 -3.06 11.38 -3.74
C ILE A 66 -3.63 12.74 -3.37
N VAL A 67 -2.97 13.50 -2.47
CA VAL A 67 -3.46 14.82 -2.00
C VAL A 67 -3.68 15.80 -3.15
N ARG A 68 -2.88 15.72 -4.21
CA ARG A 68 -3.03 16.54 -5.43
C ARG A 68 -4.18 16.10 -6.33
N LEU A 69 -4.72 14.91 -6.12
CA LEU A 69 -5.82 14.35 -6.89
C LEU A 69 -7.16 14.44 -6.16
N LEU A 70 -7.14 14.76 -4.86
CA LEU A 70 -8.36 14.90 -4.07
C LEU A 70 -9.23 16.04 -4.60
N ARG A 71 -10.54 15.83 -4.61
CA ARG A 71 -11.55 16.81 -4.99
C ARG A 71 -12.42 17.16 -3.77
N PRO A 72 -13.09 18.30 -3.77
CA PRO A 72 -14.03 18.63 -2.70
C PRO A 72 -15.05 17.53 -2.45
N GLY A 73 -15.22 17.15 -1.19
CA GLY A 73 -16.14 16.08 -0.77
C GLY A 73 -15.54 14.67 -0.78
N ASP A 74 -14.34 14.44 -1.34
CA ASP A 74 -13.66 13.17 -1.21
C ASP A 74 -13.32 12.89 0.26
N VAL A 75 -13.18 11.61 0.60
CA VAL A 75 -12.69 11.14 1.91
C VAL A 75 -11.37 10.40 1.71
N PHE A 76 -10.37 10.77 2.48
CA PHE A 76 -9.05 10.17 2.40
C PHE A 76 -8.59 9.66 3.76
N ASP A 77 -8.48 8.35 3.91
CA ASP A 77 -7.95 7.70 5.11
C ASP A 77 -6.55 7.13 4.84
N LEU A 78 -5.65 7.32 5.81
CA LEU A 78 -4.30 6.79 5.82
C LEU A 78 -4.17 5.83 7.01
N VAL A 79 -3.82 4.56 6.76
CA VAL A 79 -3.59 3.57 7.82
C VAL A 79 -2.10 3.25 7.87
N GLU A 80 -1.45 3.65 8.97
CA GLU A 80 -0.02 3.47 9.21
C GLU A 80 0.19 2.85 10.59
N LEU A 81 1.06 1.84 10.68
CA LEU A 81 1.37 1.18 11.94
C LEU A 81 2.48 1.89 12.72
N ASN A 82 3.44 2.47 12.02
CA ASN A 82 4.62 3.09 12.61
C ASN A 82 4.30 4.49 13.12
N GLY A 83 4.34 4.71 14.45
CA GLY A 83 4.06 6.00 15.06
C GLY A 83 5.02 7.13 14.67
N GLU A 84 6.23 6.83 14.22
CA GLU A 84 7.18 7.81 13.69
C GLU A 84 6.73 8.33 12.31
N PHE A 85 6.29 7.43 11.45
CA PHE A 85 5.71 7.82 10.15
C PHE A 85 4.40 8.57 10.33
N VAL A 86 3.56 8.17 11.29
CA VAL A 86 2.35 8.93 11.67
C VAL A 86 2.69 10.37 12.02
N ARG A 87 3.72 10.61 12.85
CA ARG A 87 4.16 11.97 13.21
C ARG A 87 4.67 12.76 12.00
N ILE A 88 5.43 12.11 11.10
CA ILE A 88 5.89 12.75 9.86
C ILE A 88 4.70 13.15 8.99
N LEU A 89 3.74 12.26 8.79
CA LEU A 89 2.54 12.55 8.01
C LEU A 89 1.72 13.69 8.62
N GLN A 90 1.52 13.70 9.94
CA GLN A 90 0.84 14.80 10.65
C GLN A 90 1.54 16.12 10.41
N GLN A 91 2.86 16.17 10.58
CA GLN A 91 3.67 17.36 10.32
C GLN A 91 3.54 17.84 8.87
N ARG A 92 3.50 16.94 7.90
CA ARG A 92 3.27 17.30 6.50
C ARG A 92 1.90 17.91 6.27
N PHE A 93 0.83 17.38 6.89
CA PHE A 93 -0.51 17.97 6.83
C PHE A 93 -0.58 19.35 7.48
N GLU A 94 0.25 19.65 8.48
CA GLU A 94 0.34 20.94 9.12
C GLU A 94 1.15 21.97 8.33
N MET A 95 2.24 21.55 7.68
CA MET A 95 3.25 22.46 7.13
C MET A 95 3.25 22.59 5.61
N GLU A 96 2.82 21.56 4.87
CA GLU A 96 2.86 21.58 3.41
C GLU A 96 1.52 22.07 2.84
N SER A 97 1.53 23.14 2.05
CA SER A 97 0.31 23.81 1.55
C SER A 97 -0.66 22.88 0.81
N ALA A 98 -0.14 21.97 -0.03
CA ALA A 98 -0.97 21.02 -0.76
C ALA A 98 -1.66 19.99 0.16
N TRP A 99 -1.00 19.57 1.25
CA TRP A 99 -1.53 18.66 2.24
C TRP A 99 -2.51 19.36 3.18
N ALA A 100 -2.17 20.57 3.64
CA ALA A 100 -3.02 21.39 4.50
C ALA A 100 -4.37 21.71 3.82
N ALA A 101 -4.38 21.95 2.52
CA ALA A 101 -5.59 22.22 1.74
C ALA A 101 -6.62 21.07 1.79
N VAL A 102 -6.20 19.86 2.05
CA VAL A 102 -7.05 18.65 2.10
C VAL A 102 -7.12 18.01 3.49
N ALA A 103 -6.55 18.67 4.50
CA ALA A 103 -6.49 18.12 5.88
C ALA A 103 -7.89 17.82 6.45
N ALA A 104 -8.88 18.68 6.18
CA ALA A 104 -10.25 18.51 6.69
C ALA A 104 -10.97 17.26 6.14
N GLN A 105 -10.53 16.71 5.01
CA GLN A 105 -11.07 15.49 4.40
C GLN A 105 -10.15 14.28 4.52
N SER A 106 -9.05 14.43 5.30
CA SER A 106 -8.03 13.40 5.47
C SER A 106 -7.94 12.96 6.94
N ARG A 107 -7.77 11.66 7.17
CA ARG A 107 -7.64 11.10 8.51
C ARG A 107 -6.48 10.11 8.55
N ILE A 108 -5.57 10.27 9.51
CA ILE A 108 -4.49 9.32 9.79
C ILE A 108 -4.91 8.42 10.95
N VAL A 109 -4.80 7.11 10.75
CA VAL A 109 -5.16 6.09 11.74
C VAL A 109 -3.95 5.21 12.03
N GLN A 110 -3.50 5.21 13.29
CA GLN A 110 -2.35 4.41 13.72
C GLN A 110 -2.78 3.02 14.17
N MET A 111 -2.84 2.08 13.25
CA MET A 111 -3.15 0.67 13.55
C MET A 111 -2.72 -0.28 12.42
N PRO A 112 -2.68 -1.61 12.67
CA PRO A 112 -2.53 -2.57 11.59
C PRO A 112 -3.82 -2.62 10.74
N VAL A 113 -3.66 -2.71 9.41
CA VAL A 113 -4.79 -2.67 8.46
C VAL A 113 -5.80 -3.80 8.67
N GLN A 114 -5.37 -4.95 9.17
CA GLN A 114 -6.25 -6.10 9.44
C GLN A 114 -7.31 -5.76 10.50
N GLN A 115 -6.99 -4.85 11.42
CA GLN A 115 -7.89 -4.39 12.50
C GLN A 115 -8.68 -3.14 12.12
N PHE A 116 -8.32 -2.52 11.01
CA PHE A 116 -9.00 -1.30 10.59
C PHE A 116 -10.43 -1.62 10.14
N VAL A 117 -11.39 -0.94 10.77
CA VAL A 117 -12.81 -0.99 10.42
C VAL A 117 -13.18 0.37 9.86
N ALA A 118 -13.64 0.38 8.62
CA ALA A 118 -14.09 1.59 7.94
C ALA A 118 -15.59 1.84 8.19
N ASP A 119 -15.96 3.12 8.28
CA ASP A 119 -17.36 3.53 8.40
C ASP A 119 -18.17 3.19 7.13
N ALA A 120 -17.50 3.21 5.97
CA ALA A 120 -18.04 2.80 4.68
C ALA A 120 -16.90 2.28 3.78
N PRO A 121 -17.18 1.40 2.81
CA PRO A 121 -16.16 0.85 1.92
C PRO A 121 -15.57 1.90 0.97
N TYR A 122 -14.37 1.63 0.46
CA TYR A 122 -13.59 2.53 -0.38
C TYR A 122 -13.75 2.26 -1.88
N ASP A 123 -13.71 3.31 -2.69
CA ASP A 123 -13.64 3.23 -4.13
C ASP A 123 -12.24 2.83 -4.60
N PHE A 124 -11.22 3.33 -3.88
CA PHE A 124 -9.81 3.05 -4.16
C PHE A 124 -9.07 2.68 -2.88
N VAL A 125 -8.31 1.58 -2.94
CA VAL A 125 -7.33 1.18 -1.93
C VAL A 125 -5.96 1.20 -2.59
N ILE A 126 -5.02 1.92 -2.00
CA ILE A 126 -3.65 2.05 -2.49
C ILE A 126 -2.73 1.54 -1.38
N SER A 127 -1.92 0.51 -1.68
CA SER A 127 -1.05 -0.08 -0.67
C SER A 127 0.43 0.10 -0.98
N GLY A 128 1.13 0.79 -0.08
CA GLY A 128 2.58 0.94 -0.06
C GLY A 128 3.31 -0.18 0.71
N LEU A 129 2.61 -1.24 1.12
CA LEU A 129 3.22 -2.32 1.90
C LEU A 129 4.10 -3.24 1.04
N PRO A 130 5.33 -3.54 1.49
CA PRO A 130 6.26 -4.44 0.80
C PRO A 130 5.91 -5.91 1.10
N LEU A 131 4.82 -6.43 0.50
CA LEU A 131 4.26 -7.75 0.80
C LEU A 131 5.27 -8.89 0.71
N ASN A 132 6.29 -8.76 -0.15
CA ASN A 132 7.34 -9.77 -0.32
C ASN A 132 8.22 -10.00 0.93
N ASN A 133 8.17 -9.09 1.88
CA ASN A 133 9.00 -9.15 3.08
C ASN A 133 8.24 -9.69 4.30
N PHE A 134 6.95 -9.96 4.16
CA PHE A 134 6.10 -10.42 5.25
C PHE A 134 6.00 -11.95 5.30
N PRO A 135 5.65 -12.54 6.46
CA PRO A 135 5.20 -13.92 6.54
C PRO A 135 3.96 -14.17 5.66
N SER A 136 3.84 -15.33 5.04
CA SER A 136 2.73 -15.67 4.13
C SER A 136 1.35 -15.54 4.80
N ALA A 137 1.23 -15.96 6.06
CA ALA A 137 0.00 -15.80 6.84
C ALA A 137 -0.42 -14.33 6.94
N LEU A 138 0.55 -13.42 7.20
CA LEU A 138 0.30 -11.98 7.25
C LEU A 138 -0.13 -11.42 5.89
N VAL A 139 0.51 -11.86 4.81
CA VAL A 139 0.14 -11.43 3.44
C VAL A 139 -1.30 -11.82 3.15
N ARG A 140 -1.74 -13.00 3.58
CA ARG A 140 -3.14 -13.46 3.46
C ARG A 140 -4.09 -12.54 4.20
N GLU A 141 -3.84 -12.27 5.48
CA GLU A 141 -4.67 -11.36 6.30
C GLU A 141 -4.75 -9.95 5.71
N ILE A 142 -3.63 -9.42 5.22
CA ILE A 142 -3.56 -8.09 4.59
C ILE A 142 -4.38 -8.07 3.28
N THR A 143 -4.24 -9.08 2.44
CA THR A 143 -4.97 -9.14 1.17
C THR A 143 -6.48 -9.34 1.39
N GLU A 144 -6.89 -10.12 2.38
CA GLU A 144 -8.29 -10.23 2.80
C GLU A 144 -8.83 -8.87 3.28
N ALA A 145 -8.04 -8.12 4.09
CA ALA A 145 -8.41 -6.79 4.52
C ALA A 145 -8.59 -5.81 3.34
N TYR A 146 -7.73 -5.88 2.32
CA TYR A 146 -7.88 -5.04 1.12
C TYR A 146 -9.23 -5.23 0.45
N PHE A 147 -9.62 -6.48 0.21
CA PHE A 147 -10.89 -6.77 -0.46
C PHE A 147 -12.11 -6.53 0.43
N ARG A 148 -11.99 -6.71 1.74
CA ARG A 148 -13.04 -6.36 2.70
C ARG A 148 -13.34 -4.86 2.70
N LEU A 149 -12.30 -4.03 2.63
CA LEU A 149 -12.39 -2.56 2.68
C LEU A 149 -12.84 -1.93 1.35
N LEU A 150 -12.70 -2.62 0.23
CA LEU A 150 -13.13 -2.14 -1.08
C LEU A 150 -14.64 -2.27 -1.29
N LYS A 151 -15.25 -1.34 -1.99
CA LYS A 151 -16.59 -1.50 -2.60
C LYS A 151 -16.57 -2.60 -3.67
N PRO A 152 -17.70 -3.26 -3.97
CA PRO A 152 -17.88 -3.95 -5.24
C PRO A 152 -17.55 -2.99 -6.40
N GLY A 153 -16.70 -3.41 -7.34
CA GLY A 153 -16.19 -2.57 -8.42
C GLY A 153 -15.04 -1.63 -8.05
N GLY A 154 -14.72 -1.48 -6.77
CA GLY A 154 -13.59 -0.68 -6.29
C GLY A 154 -12.24 -1.24 -6.73
N VAL A 155 -11.21 -0.38 -6.78
CA VAL A 155 -9.89 -0.71 -7.32
C VAL A 155 -8.82 -0.71 -6.22
N LEU A 156 -8.08 -1.82 -6.13
CA LEU A 156 -6.85 -1.96 -5.37
C LEU A 156 -5.65 -1.69 -6.29
N SER A 157 -4.73 -0.84 -5.84
CA SER A 157 -3.42 -0.66 -6.47
C SER A 157 -2.32 -0.97 -5.44
N TYR A 158 -1.42 -1.90 -5.77
CA TYR A 158 -0.26 -2.21 -4.93
C TYR A 158 0.96 -2.52 -5.80
N PHE A 159 2.16 -2.42 -5.23
CA PHE A 159 3.38 -2.65 -5.97
C PHE A 159 4.13 -3.92 -5.52
N GLU A 160 4.95 -4.44 -6.43
CA GLU A 160 5.86 -5.55 -6.22
C GLU A 160 7.19 -5.25 -6.92
N TYR A 161 8.33 -5.46 -6.25
CA TYR A 161 9.62 -5.33 -6.92
C TYR A 161 9.85 -6.43 -7.96
N MET A 162 10.24 -6.05 -9.19
CA MET A 162 10.29 -6.95 -10.35
C MET A 162 11.17 -8.17 -10.17
N TYR A 163 12.32 -8.03 -9.59
CA TYR A 163 13.35 -9.08 -9.58
C TYR A 163 13.57 -9.70 -8.19
N VAL A 164 12.96 -9.16 -7.16
CA VAL A 164 13.22 -9.60 -5.78
C VAL A 164 12.74 -11.04 -5.55
N ARG A 165 11.52 -11.38 -5.96
CA ARG A 165 10.99 -12.75 -5.79
C ARG A 165 11.69 -13.78 -6.66
N PRO A 166 11.86 -13.62 -7.98
CA PRO A 166 12.60 -14.56 -8.80
C PRO A 166 14.01 -14.79 -8.32
N LEU A 167 14.74 -13.73 -7.95
CA LEU A 167 16.10 -13.84 -7.45
C LEU A 167 16.16 -14.54 -6.09
N ARG A 168 15.30 -14.16 -5.14
CA ARG A 168 15.21 -14.85 -3.84
C ARG A 168 14.85 -16.32 -4.00
N ARG A 169 13.90 -16.65 -4.88
CA ARG A 169 13.51 -18.04 -5.15
C ARG A 169 14.68 -18.91 -5.68
N LEU A 170 15.62 -18.31 -6.41
CA LEU A 170 16.83 -18.99 -6.87
C LEU A 170 17.88 -19.14 -5.78
N LEU A 171 17.98 -18.17 -4.87
CA LEU A 171 19.05 -18.08 -3.86
C LEU A 171 18.65 -18.67 -2.49
N THR A 172 17.36 -19.00 -2.26
CA THR A 172 16.88 -19.52 -0.98
C THR A 172 16.46 -20.97 -1.06
N PHE A 173 16.60 -21.67 0.08
CA PHE A 173 16.25 -23.08 0.25
C PHE A 173 15.32 -23.27 1.46
N GLY A 174 14.67 -24.44 1.56
CA GLY A 174 13.85 -24.80 2.71
C GLY A 174 12.67 -23.85 2.96
N ALA A 175 12.45 -23.50 4.21
CA ALA A 175 11.29 -22.73 4.68
C ALA A 175 11.13 -21.34 4.01
N GLU A 176 12.26 -20.66 3.73
CA GLU A 176 12.21 -19.34 3.06
C GLU A 176 11.71 -19.45 1.62
N ARG A 177 12.13 -20.49 0.89
CA ARG A 177 11.63 -20.75 -0.46
C ARG A 177 10.14 -21.09 -0.45
N SER A 178 9.69 -21.91 0.50
CA SER A 178 8.27 -22.25 0.66
C SER A 178 7.43 -20.99 0.93
N ARG A 179 7.90 -20.12 1.82
CA ARG A 179 7.25 -18.84 2.12
C ARG A 179 7.06 -17.97 0.86
N ILE A 180 8.11 -17.87 0.02
CA ILE A 180 8.04 -17.07 -1.21
C ILE A 180 7.02 -17.66 -2.18
N VAL A 181 6.99 -19.00 -2.32
CA VAL A 181 6.02 -19.69 -3.17
C VAL A 181 4.59 -19.45 -2.68
N GLU A 182 4.33 -19.56 -1.38
CA GLU A 182 3.02 -19.29 -0.79
C GLU A 182 2.55 -17.84 -1.05
N ILE A 183 3.44 -16.86 -0.92
CA ILE A 183 3.12 -15.46 -1.23
C ILE A 183 2.78 -15.31 -2.71
N ASP A 184 3.56 -15.95 -3.60
CA ASP A 184 3.29 -15.92 -5.04
C ASP A 184 1.91 -16.52 -5.37
N GLU A 185 1.53 -17.61 -4.71
CA GLU A 185 0.23 -18.27 -4.89
C GLU A 185 -0.93 -17.37 -4.43
N ILE A 186 -0.82 -16.78 -3.23
CA ILE A 186 -1.83 -15.86 -2.68
C ILE A 186 -2.06 -14.69 -3.65
N LEU A 187 -1.00 -14.02 -4.06
CA LEU A 187 -1.10 -12.85 -4.92
C LEU A 187 -1.52 -13.22 -6.35
N ALA A 188 -1.04 -14.36 -6.87
CA ALA A 188 -1.42 -14.84 -8.20
C ALA A 188 -2.90 -15.23 -8.28
N GLU A 189 -3.48 -15.80 -7.22
CA GLU A 189 -4.91 -16.11 -7.17
C GLU A 189 -5.75 -14.84 -7.35
N HIS A 190 -5.47 -13.79 -6.56
CA HIS A 190 -6.17 -12.51 -6.68
C HIS A 190 -5.95 -11.87 -8.06
N CYS A 191 -4.71 -11.92 -8.58
CA CYS A 191 -4.39 -11.39 -9.90
C CYS A 191 -5.15 -12.11 -11.02
N ARG A 192 -5.30 -13.44 -10.97
CA ARG A 192 -6.05 -14.19 -11.99
C ARG A 192 -7.53 -13.82 -12.03
N ARG A 193 -8.12 -13.56 -10.87
CA ARG A 193 -9.56 -13.30 -10.74
C ARG A 193 -9.95 -11.84 -10.94
N CYS A 194 -9.09 -10.91 -10.53
CA CYS A 194 -9.47 -9.51 -10.30
C CYS A 194 -8.62 -8.50 -11.07
N ARG A 195 -7.53 -8.90 -11.73
CA ARG A 195 -6.59 -7.95 -12.35
C ARG A 195 -7.19 -7.25 -13.56
N ILE A 196 -7.21 -5.92 -13.52
CA ILE A 196 -7.65 -5.03 -14.60
C ILE A 196 -6.47 -4.32 -15.29
N GLY A 197 -5.27 -4.37 -14.71
CA GLY A 197 -4.08 -3.76 -15.29
C GLY A 197 -2.80 -4.10 -14.52
N ARG A 198 -1.67 -3.94 -15.19
CA ARG A 198 -0.33 -4.02 -14.61
C ARG A 198 0.58 -3.03 -15.29
N ASP A 199 1.22 -2.15 -14.50
CA ASP A 199 2.18 -1.18 -15.00
C ASP A 199 3.61 -1.59 -14.66
N SER A 200 4.54 -1.28 -15.57
CA SER A 200 5.97 -1.48 -15.40
C SER A 200 6.65 -0.16 -15.05
N VAL A 201 7.16 -0.03 -13.83
CA VAL A 201 7.87 1.19 -13.38
C VAL A 201 9.36 0.89 -13.29
N ARG A 202 10.05 1.10 -14.41
CA ARG A 202 11.50 0.85 -14.53
C ARG A 202 12.34 1.94 -13.88
N LEU A 203 11.82 3.17 -13.79
CA LEU A 203 12.45 4.34 -13.16
C LEU A 203 12.16 4.40 -11.65
N ASN A 204 12.03 3.26 -11.02
CA ASN A 204 12.03 3.08 -9.58
C ASN A 204 13.24 2.22 -9.18
N LEU A 205 13.77 2.43 -7.99
CA LEU A 205 14.91 1.66 -7.51
C LEU A 205 14.54 0.91 -6.21
N PRO A 206 14.42 -0.43 -6.25
CA PRO A 206 14.44 -1.31 -7.43
C PRO A 206 13.23 -1.11 -8.37
N PRO A 207 13.33 -1.54 -9.66
CA PRO A 207 12.18 -1.52 -10.57
C PRO A 207 10.98 -2.29 -10.02
N ALA A 208 9.77 -1.80 -10.29
CA ALA A 208 8.56 -2.35 -9.71
C ALA A 208 7.45 -2.59 -10.75
N TRP A 209 6.65 -3.63 -10.49
CA TRP A 209 5.32 -3.79 -11.08
C TRP A 209 4.30 -3.12 -10.18
N VAL A 210 3.32 -2.43 -10.75
CA VAL A 210 2.12 -2.01 -10.05
C VAL A 210 0.96 -2.87 -10.56
N GLN A 211 0.33 -3.59 -9.65
CA GLN A 211 -0.85 -4.40 -9.94
C GLN A 211 -2.10 -3.57 -9.64
N HIS A 212 -3.09 -3.67 -10.53
CA HIS A 212 -4.39 -3.04 -10.34
C HIS A 212 -5.46 -4.14 -10.41
N LEU A 213 -6.17 -4.30 -9.30
CA LEU A 213 -7.20 -5.33 -9.15
C LEU A 213 -8.55 -4.64 -8.91
N ARG A 214 -9.62 -5.17 -9.49
CA ARG A 214 -10.98 -4.70 -9.24
C ARG A 214 -11.74 -5.74 -8.43
N ARG A 215 -12.34 -5.32 -7.31
CA ARG A 215 -13.19 -6.22 -6.55
C ARG A 215 -14.39 -6.63 -7.41
N VAL A 216 -14.53 -7.92 -7.68
CA VAL A 216 -15.75 -8.50 -8.26
C VAL A 216 -16.84 -8.55 -7.17
N SER A 217 -18.07 -8.53 -7.59
CA SER A 217 -19.27 -8.61 -6.75
C SER A 217 -19.30 -9.90 -5.95
#